data_3d20d1a792c45453041477eaf8ca069a
#
_entry.id   3d20d1a792c45453041477eaf8ca069a
#
_cell.length_a   1.000
_cell.length_b   1.000
_cell.length_c   1.000
_cell.angle_alpha   90.00
_cell.angle_beta   90.00
_cell.angle_gamma   90.00
#
_symmetry.space_group_name_H-M   'P 1'
#
loop_
_entity.id
_entity.type
_entity.pdbx_description
1 polymer ?
#
loop_
_entity_poly.entity_id
_entity_poly.type
_entity_poly.pdbx_seq_one_letter_code
_entity_poly.pdbx_strand_id
1 'polypeptide(L)'
;MSENKSENISNQAQLNQPETQKFAFFAMTFLFFFWGFITVLNDLLIPFLKETYDLSYTQASLVQFCFFGAYFIISPVANRIIDKFGFQMGLVIGLIVTALGCFLFYPSANLNVYLLFLGSLFVLGSGITILQVAANPYVSALGPESTAASRLNAAQFANSFATYIAPILMSGLILGMAGMGASVVQMPYLIMGLILIGAAVLFKLITLPKLAHVEASEADASSSMTSHIIFSIAIVAAMAFGLTVIAGLIVLVALAYNFYGLRQYRSMVLGALAIFLYVGGEVAIGSFLVDYFAESSIAGMDKAVAGEMIAYYWGGAMVGRAIGAFLM
;
A
#
# COMPACT_ATOMS: atom_id res chain seq x y z
N MET A 1 1.42 25.01 30.22
CA MET A 1 2.59 24.13 30.50
C MET A 1 2.27 22.96 31.43
N SER A 2 1.36 23.09 32.41
CA SER A 2 0.93 21.99 33.31
C SER A 2 -0.04 21.00 32.69
N GLU A 3 -0.96 21.44 31.82
CA GLU A 3 -1.91 20.56 31.12
C GLU A 3 -1.23 19.57 30.16
N ASN A 4 -0.23 20.05 29.40
CA ASN A 4 0.54 19.21 28.47
C ASN A 4 1.38 18.14 29.21
N LYS A 5 1.75 18.38 30.47
CA LYS A 5 2.53 17.43 31.27
C LYS A 5 1.63 16.35 31.89
N SER A 6 0.41 16.71 32.31
CA SER A 6 -0.57 15.74 32.82
C SER A 6 -1.15 14.86 31.72
N GLU A 7 -1.38 15.40 30.53
CA GLU A 7 -1.83 14.64 29.36
C GLU A 7 -0.75 13.66 28.86
N ASN A 8 0.53 14.04 28.86
CA ASN A 8 1.64 13.14 28.55
C ASN A 8 1.80 12.00 29.58
N ILE A 9 1.61 12.29 30.88
CA ILE A 9 1.68 11.25 31.93
C ILE A 9 0.50 10.28 31.81
N SER A 10 -0.71 10.75 31.52
CA SER A 10 -1.88 9.89 31.31
C SER A 10 -1.75 9.03 30.04
N ASN A 11 -1.18 9.56 28.97
CA ASN A 11 -0.92 8.84 27.72
C ASN A 11 0.17 7.76 27.90
N GLN A 12 1.24 8.06 28.63
CA GLN A 12 2.25 7.07 28.98
C GLN A 12 1.71 5.96 29.91
N ALA A 13 0.82 6.31 30.83
CA ALA A 13 0.16 5.33 31.67
C ALA A 13 -0.78 4.39 30.88
N GLN A 14 -1.45 4.88 29.86
CA GLN A 14 -2.28 4.07 28.94
C GLN A 14 -1.41 3.17 28.02
N LEU A 15 -0.26 3.68 27.54
CA LEU A 15 0.70 2.91 26.77
C LEU A 15 1.29 1.73 27.57
N ASN A 16 1.36 1.86 28.89
CA ASN A 16 1.91 0.82 29.78
C ASN A 16 0.86 -0.23 30.20
N GLN A 17 -0.41 -0.15 29.75
CA GLN A 17 -1.40 -1.18 30.02
C GLN A 17 -1.31 -2.31 28.98
N PRO A 18 -0.89 -3.52 29.35
CA PRO A 18 -0.66 -4.63 28.41
C PRO A 18 -1.90 -5.03 27.59
N GLU A 19 -3.09 -4.87 28.14
CA GLU A 19 -4.35 -5.20 27.45
C GLU A 19 -4.69 -4.19 26.34
N THR A 20 -4.48 -2.90 26.59
CA THR A 20 -4.71 -1.85 25.58
C THR A 20 -3.74 -1.97 24.42
N GLN A 21 -2.48 -2.31 24.70
CA GLN A 21 -1.46 -2.57 23.66
C GLN A 21 -1.82 -3.79 22.80
N LYS A 22 -2.29 -4.88 23.43
CA LYS A 22 -2.71 -6.10 22.71
C LYS A 22 -3.89 -5.82 21.80
N PHE A 23 -4.90 -5.09 22.30
CA PHE A 23 -6.06 -4.70 21.49
C PHE A 23 -5.67 -3.83 20.29
N ALA A 24 -4.84 -2.80 20.51
CA ALA A 24 -4.34 -1.94 19.45
C ALA A 24 -3.54 -2.72 18.41
N PHE A 25 -2.66 -3.63 18.86
CA PHE A 25 -1.91 -4.51 17.97
C PHE A 25 -2.81 -5.42 17.13
N PHE A 26 -3.85 -6.01 17.75
CA PHE A 26 -4.82 -6.83 17.03
C PHE A 26 -5.60 -6.03 15.98
N ALA A 27 -6.07 -4.82 16.34
CA ALA A 27 -6.75 -3.93 15.40
C ALA A 27 -5.86 -3.55 14.22
N MET A 28 -4.56 -3.25 14.47
CA MET A 28 -3.60 -2.97 13.40
C MET A 28 -3.36 -4.21 12.52
N THR A 29 -3.20 -5.39 13.12
CA THR A 29 -3.00 -6.65 12.39
C THR A 29 -4.16 -6.93 11.44
N PHE A 30 -5.39 -6.64 11.85
CA PHE A 30 -6.58 -6.76 11.01
C PHE A 30 -6.55 -5.75 9.84
N LEU A 31 -6.09 -4.52 10.09
CA LEU A 31 -5.89 -3.52 9.05
C LEU A 31 -4.85 -3.96 8.01
N PHE A 32 -3.74 -4.55 8.46
CA PHE A 32 -2.70 -5.09 7.58
C PHE A 32 -3.23 -6.22 6.70
N PHE A 33 -4.14 -7.05 7.22
CA PHE A 33 -4.81 -8.09 6.43
C PHE A 33 -5.63 -7.49 5.29
N PHE A 34 -6.50 -6.52 5.57
CA PHE A 34 -7.31 -5.88 4.51
C PHE A 34 -6.46 -5.18 3.46
N TRP A 35 -5.45 -4.47 3.88
CA TRP A 35 -4.52 -3.83 2.97
C TRP A 35 -3.82 -4.85 2.07
N GLY A 36 -3.29 -5.95 2.61
CA GLY A 36 -2.67 -7.01 1.83
C GLY A 36 -3.64 -7.62 0.81
N PHE A 37 -4.87 -7.88 1.24
CA PHE A 37 -5.91 -8.42 0.37
C PHE A 37 -6.16 -7.52 -0.85
N ILE A 38 -6.33 -6.22 -0.63
CA ILE A 38 -6.60 -5.25 -1.70
C ILE A 38 -5.38 -5.10 -2.61
N THR A 39 -4.18 -5.03 -2.05
CA THR A 39 -2.95 -4.77 -2.82
C THR A 39 -2.68 -5.87 -3.84
N VAL A 40 -2.82 -7.14 -3.45
CA VAL A 40 -2.53 -8.26 -4.35
C VAL A 40 -3.55 -8.41 -5.49
N LEU A 41 -4.74 -7.82 -5.35
CA LEU A 41 -5.71 -7.83 -6.46
C LEU A 41 -5.20 -7.07 -7.69
N ASN A 42 -4.24 -6.15 -7.53
CA ASN A 42 -3.62 -5.48 -8.67
C ASN A 42 -2.87 -6.46 -9.58
N ASP A 43 -2.29 -7.51 -9.02
CA ASP A 43 -1.60 -8.55 -9.81
C ASP A 43 -2.59 -9.32 -10.71
N LEU A 44 -3.84 -9.47 -10.26
CA LEU A 44 -4.92 -10.05 -11.06
C LEU A 44 -5.56 -9.05 -12.02
N LEU A 45 -5.55 -7.75 -11.68
CA LEU A 45 -6.10 -6.70 -12.53
C LEU A 45 -5.26 -6.45 -13.80
N ILE A 46 -3.95 -6.67 -13.76
CA ILE A 46 -3.08 -6.45 -14.92
C ILE A 46 -3.49 -7.34 -16.09
N PRO A 47 -3.51 -8.69 -15.99
CA PRO A 47 -3.94 -9.56 -17.09
C PRO A 47 -5.42 -9.37 -17.43
N PHE A 48 -6.29 -9.08 -16.44
CA PHE A 48 -7.69 -8.80 -16.65
C PHE A 48 -7.91 -7.55 -17.51
N LEU A 49 -7.33 -6.41 -17.16
CA LEU A 49 -7.47 -5.17 -17.91
C LEU A 49 -6.77 -5.24 -19.27
N LYS A 50 -5.63 -5.95 -19.34
CA LYS A 50 -4.93 -6.19 -20.59
C LYS A 50 -5.82 -6.89 -21.60
N GLU A 51 -6.56 -7.93 -21.19
CA GLU A 51 -7.49 -8.65 -22.03
C GLU A 51 -8.76 -7.84 -22.34
N THR A 52 -9.34 -7.20 -21.33
CA THR A 52 -10.58 -6.43 -21.46
C THR A 52 -10.46 -5.24 -22.43
N TYR A 53 -9.29 -4.58 -22.46
CA TYR A 53 -9.03 -3.38 -23.25
C TYR A 53 -8.02 -3.58 -24.39
N ASP A 54 -7.60 -4.82 -24.67
CA ASP A 54 -6.58 -5.15 -25.68
C ASP A 54 -5.29 -4.32 -25.53
N LEU A 55 -4.74 -4.30 -24.30
CA LEU A 55 -3.61 -3.45 -23.97
C LEU A 55 -2.27 -4.12 -24.30
N SER A 56 -1.29 -3.30 -24.71
CA SER A 56 0.11 -3.72 -24.71
C SER A 56 0.62 -3.95 -23.29
N TYR A 57 1.73 -4.70 -23.11
CA TYR A 57 2.38 -4.87 -21.80
C TYR A 57 2.75 -3.55 -21.14
N THR A 58 3.23 -2.57 -21.92
CA THR A 58 3.57 -1.23 -21.43
C THR A 58 2.33 -0.50 -20.87
N GLN A 59 1.20 -0.59 -21.57
CA GLN A 59 -0.04 0.00 -21.08
C GLN A 59 -0.57 -0.72 -19.85
N ALA A 60 -0.55 -2.04 -19.82
CA ALA A 60 -0.94 -2.82 -18.65
C ALA A 60 -0.08 -2.53 -17.41
N SER A 61 1.22 -2.23 -17.60
CA SER A 61 2.11 -1.82 -16.51
C SER A 61 1.71 -0.50 -15.84
N LEU A 62 0.89 0.36 -16.50
CA LEU A 62 0.36 1.57 -15.90
C LEU A 62 -0.54 1.29 -14.69
N VAL A 63 -1.12 0.10 -14.59
CA VAL A 63 -1.86 -0.36 -13.41
C VAL A 63 -0.98 -0.26 -12.17
N GLN A 64 0.21 -0.88 -12.21
CA GLN A 64 1.15 -0.83 -11.08
C GLN A 64 1.76 0.56 -10.91
N PHE A 65 2.04 1.25 -12.01
CA PHE A 65 2.56 2.62 -11.95
C PHE A 65 1.58 3.57 -11.25
N CYS A 66 0.30 3.53 -11.55
CA CYS A 66 -0.70 4.39 -10.91
C CYS A 66 -0.89 4.03 -9.44
N PHE A 67 -0.93 2.74 -9.11
CA PHE A 67 -1.10 2.29 -7.74
C PHE A 67 0.13 2.60 -6.87
N PHE A 68 1.33 2.14 -7.25
CA PHE A 68 2.55 2.36 -6.48
C PHE A 68 3.14 3.76 -6.66
N GLY A 69 2.84 4.44 -7.78
CA GLY A 69 3.16 5.85 -7.95
C GLY A 69 2.48 6.74 -6.91
N ALA A 70 1.28 6.36 -6.46
CA ALA A 70 0.61 7.05 -5.35
C ALA A 70 1.43 7.02 -4.06
N TYR A 71 2.19 5.94 -3.79
CA TYR A 71 3.07 5.86 -2.61
C TYR A 71 4.14 6.93 -2.63
N PHE A 72 4.75 7.18 -3.79
CA PHE A 72 5.75 8.23 -3.94
C PHE A 72 5.11 9.62 -3.81
N ILE A 73 3.99 9.85 -4.50
CA ILE A 73 3.36 11.18 -4.60
C ILE A 73 2.70 11.58 -3.27
N ILE A 74 2.03 10.65 -2.59
CA ILE A 74 1.16 10.94 -1.43
C ILE A 74 1.90 10.81 -0.09
N SER A 75 3.06 10.13 0.00
CA SER A 75 3.78 9.96 1.27
C SER A 75 4.04 11.27 2.04
N PRO A 76 4.47 12.38 1.42
CA PRO A 76 4.64 13.64 2.16
C PRO A 76 3.31 14.26 2.61
N VAL A 77 2.23 14.04 1.84
CA VAL A 77 0.88 14.47 2.22
C VAL A 77 0.37 13.65 3.39
N ALA A 78 0.62 12.32 3.37
CA ALA A 78 0.27 11.42 4.47
C ALA A 78 0.94 11.83 5.78
N ASN A 79 2.24 12.17 5.75
CA ASN A 79 2.93 12.70 6.93
C ASN A 79 2.24 13.93 7.50
N ARG A 80 1.88 14.92 6.66
CA ARG A 80 1.18 16.13 7.13
C ARG A 80 -0.20 15.84 7.71
N ILE A 81 -0.90 14.84 7.17
CA ILE A 81 -2.19 14.39 7.74
C ILE A 81 -1.97 13.85 9.15
N ILE A 82 -0.92 13.03 9.35
CA ILE A 82 -0.61 12.44 10.64
C ILE A 82 -0.11 13.48 11.62
N ASP A 83 0.75 14.41 11.20
CA ASP A 83 1.23 15.53 12.01
C ASP A 83 0.07 16.38 12.53
N LYS A 84 -0.90 16.69 11.66
CA LYS A 84 -2.02 17.56 11.98
C LYS A 84 -3.11 16.88 12.79
N PHE A 85 -3.44 15.62 12.47
CA PHE A 85 -4.62 14.94 13.01
C PHE A 85 -4.28 13.73 13.89
N GLY A 86 -3.01 13.33 13.96
CA GLY A 86 -2.54 12.16 14.69
C GLY A 86 -2.73 10.84 13.93
N PHE A 87 -2.10 9.78 14.45
CA PHE A 87 -2.09 8.45 13.80
C PHE A 87 -3.49 7.88 13.62
N GLN A 88 -4.35 7.92 14.63
CA GLN A 88 -5.70 7.34 14.56
C GLN A 88 -6.54 7.98 13.47
N MET A 89 -6.54 9.31 13.36
CA MET A 89 -7.26 10.00 12.30
C MET A 89 -6.60 9.79 10.94
N GLY A 90 -5.28 9.65 10.87
CA GLY A 90 -4.57 9.22 9.66
C GLY A 90 -5.09 7.88 9.14
N LEU A 91 -5.27 6.89 10.03
CA LEU A 91 -5.85 5.59 9.69
C LEU A 91 -7.29 5.73 9.16
N VAL A 92 -8.14 6.52 9.83
CA VAL A 92 -9.53 6.75 9.40
C VAL A 92 -9.58 7.41 8.03
N ILE A 93 -8.78 8.45 7.80
CA ILE A 93 -8.70 9.15 6.50
C ILE A 93 -8.20 8.19 5.42
N GLY A 94 -7.15 7.41 5.69
CA GLY A 94 -6.62 6.43 4.77
C GLY A 94 -7.66 5.38 4.37
N LEU A 95 -8.42 4.84 5.33
CA LEU A 95 -9.52 3.90 5.07
C LEU A 95 -10.61 4.50 4.19
N ILE A 96 -11.03 5.74 4.46
CA ILE A 96 -12.03 6.44 3.66
C ILE A 96 -11.53 6.67 2.23
N VAL A 97 -10.29 7.14 2.06
CA VAL A 97 -9.71 7.38 0.72
C VAL A 97 -9.55 6.06 -0.05
N THR A 98 -9.14 4.97 0.61
CA THR A 98 -9.08 3.63 -0.01
C THR A 98 -10.48 3.16 -0.45
N ALA A 99 -11.50 3.35 0.39
CA ALA A 99 -12.88 3.02 0.06
C ALA A 99 -13.40 3.82 -1.13
N LEU A 100 -13.09 5.13 -1.20
CA LEU A 100 -13.42 5.97 -2.36
C LEU A 100 -12.78 5.42 -3.64
N GLY A 101 -11.50 5.00 -3.58
CA GLY A 101 -10.82 4.33 -4.69
C GLY A 101 -11.57 3.07 -5.12
N CYS A 102 -12.00 2.23 -4.19
CA CYS A 102 -12.82 1.05 -4.49
C CYS A 102 -14.16 1.41 -5.15
N PHE A 103 -14.87 2.43 -4.67
CA PHE A 103 -16.14 2.85 -5.25
C PHE A 103 -16.00 3.42 -6.66
N LEU A 104 -14.88 4.05 -6.99
CA LEU A 104 -14.60 4.56 -8.33
C LEU A 104 -14.46 3.46 -9.40
N PHE A 105 -14.19 2.21 -9.01
CA PHE A 105 -14.22 1.08 -9.95
C PHE A 105 -15.61 0.87 -10.56
N TYR A 106 -16.68 1.18 -9.84
CA TYR A 106 -18.03 1.03 -10.35
C TYR A 106 -18.32 1.91 -11.58
N PRO A 107 -18.16 3.25 -11.51
CA PRO A 107 -18.34 4.10 -12.69
C PRO A 107 -17.27 3.83 -13.77
N SER A 108 -16.04 3.46 -13.41
CA SER A 108 -15.00 3.12 -14.38
C SER A 108 -15.39 1.93 -15.26
N ALA A 109 -15.98 0.89 -14.65
CA ALA A 109 -16.48 -0.27 -15.37
C ALA A 109 -17.73 0.04 -16.20
N ASN A 110 -18.66 0.84 -15.67
CA ASN A 110 -19.86 1.22 -16.42
C ASN A 110 -19.57 2.05 -17.67
N LEU A 111 -18.62 2.98 -17.56
CA LEU A 111 -18.21 3.84 -18.67
C LEU A 111 -17.23 3.12 -19.62
N ASN A 112 -16.70 1.98 -19.20
CA ASN A 112 -15.73 1.18 -19.94
C ASN A 112 -14.50 1.99 -20.38
N VAL A 113 -13.95 2.84 -19.50
CA VAL A 113 -12.84 3.74 -19.79
C VAL A 113 -11.62 3.37 -18.97
N TYR A 114 -10.59 2.86 -19.62
CA TYR A 114 -9.34 2.42 -18.97
C TYR A 114 -8.68 3.49 -18.09
N LEU A 115 -8.67 4.75 -18.55
CA LEU A 115 -8.08 5.86 -17.79
C LEU A 115 -8.79 6.10 -16.44
N LEU A 116 -10.09 5.84 -16.36
CA LEU A 116 -10.84 5.92 -15.10
C LEU A 116 -10.45 4.80 -14.13
N PHE A 117 -10.13 3.59 -14.63
CA PHE A 117 -9.56 2.53 -13.80
C PHE A 117 -8.21 2.93 -13.22
N LEU A 118 -7.32 3.53 -14.03
CA LEU A 118 -6.04 4.04 -13.55
C LEU A 118 -6.22 5.12 -12.46
N GLY A 119 -7.18 6.04 -12.65
CA GLY A 119 -7.55 7.03 -11.65
C GLY A 119 -8.07 6.40 -10.35
N SER A 120 -8.92 5.38 -10.45
CA SER A 120 -9.44 4.62 -9.30
C SER A 120 -8.31 3.95 -8.52
N LEU A 121 -7.36 3.33 -9.23
CA LEU A 121 -6.16 2.71 -8.64
C LEU A 121 -5.26 3.74 -7.96
N PHE A 122 -5.09 4.91 -8.54
CA PHE A 122 -4.31 5.99 -7.92
C PHE A 122 -4.96 6.47 -6.62
N VAL A 123 -6.27 6.67 -6.58
CA VAL A 123 -7.01 7.07 -5.37
C VAL A 123 -6.92 5.96 -4.31
N LEU A 124 -7.10 4.71 -4.72
CA LEU A 124 -6.99 3.53 -3.84
C LEU A 124 -5.57 3.42 -3.25
N GLY A 125 -4.52 3.51 -4.07
CA GLY A 125 -3.13 3.53 -3.66
C GLY A 125 -2.79 4.71 -2.74
N SER A 126 -3.41 5.88 -2.98
CA SER A 126 -3.28 7.06 -2.10
C SER A 126 -3.78 6.79 -0.68
N GLY A 127 -4.95 6.14 -0.56
CA GLY A 127 -5.50 5.75 0.74
C GLY A 127 -4.60 4.75 1.46
N ILE A 128 -4.12 3.72 0.75
CA ILE A 128 -3.20 2.72 1.31
C ILE A 128 -1.87 3.36 1.72
N THR A 129 -1.37 4.35 0.98
CA THR A 129 -0.18 5.10 1.38
C THR A 129 -0.37 5.79 2.73
N ILE A 130 -1.49 6.48 2.92
CA ILE A 130 -1.82 7.13 4.20
C ILE A 130 -1.89 6.08 5.33
N LEU A 131 -2.51 4.93 5.07
CA LEU A 131 -2.57 3.82 6.02
C LEU A 131 -1.18 3.31 6.41
N GLN A 132 -0.28 3.10 5.45
CA GLN A 132 1.06 2.60 5.71
C GLN A 132 1.92 3.58 6.50
N VAL A 133 1.88 4.86 6.14
CA VAL A 133 2.62 5.91 6.84
C VAL A 133 2.14 6.04 8.28
N ALA A 134 0.85 5.78 8.56
CA ALA A 134 0.31 5.77 9.91
C ALA A 134 0.56 4.44 10.66
N ALA A 135 0.24 3.30 10.05
CA ALA A 135 0.19 2.00 10.73
C ALA A 135 1.57 1.41 11.03
N ASN A 136 2.55 1.54 10.13
CA ASN A 136 3.88 0.94 10.32
C ASN A 136 4.62 1.51 11.55
N PRO A 137 4.76 2.84 11.71
CA PRO A 137 5.35 3.41 12.92
C PRO A 137 4.51 3.14 14.17
N TYR A 138 3.17 3.16 14.02
CA TYR A 138 2.26 2.91 15.12
C TYR A 138 2.47 1.50 15.72
N VAL A 139 2.48 0.45 14.88
CA VAL A 139 2.74 -0.93 15.33
C VAL A 139 4.12 -1.05 15.98
N SER A 140 5.13 -0.42 15.38
CA SER A 140 6.50 -0.45 15.92
C SER A 140 6.60 0.19 17.31
N ALA A 141 5.78 1.20 17.59
CA ALA A 141 5.77 1.93 18.86
C ALA A 141 4.84 1.33 19.95
N LEU A 142 4.06 0.27 19.64
CA LEU A 142 3.16 -0.38 20.60
C LEU A 142 3.86 -1.27 21.63
N GLY A 143 5.08 -0.98 22.04
CA GLY A 143 5.80 -1.76 23.06
C GLY A 143 7.29 -1.42 23.08
N PRO A 144 8.12 -2.27 23.73
CA PRO A 144 9.55 -2.03 23.83
C PRO A 144 10.24 -1.92 22.47
N GLU A 145 11.19 -1.01 22.33
CA GLU A 145 11.96 -0.78 21.10
C GLU A 145 12.70 -2.06 20.65
N SER A 146 13.21 -2.85 21.60
CA SER A 146 13.90 -4.12 21.32
C SER A 146 13.07 -5.16 20.56
N THR A 147 11.74 -5.07 20.59
CA THR A 147 10.83 -5.98 19.89
C THR A 147 10.02 -5.29 18.78
N ALA A 148 10.38 -4.08 18.39
CA ALA A 148 9.66 -3.32 17.36
C ALA A 148 9.66 -4.03 16.00
N ALA A 149 10.80 -4.58 15.57
CA ALA A 149 10.93 -5.33 14.33
C ALA A 149 10.07 -6.61 14.34
N SER A 150 10.06 -7.35 15.44
CA SER A 150 9.25 -8.56 15.62
C SER A 150 7.75 -8.24 15.51
N ARG A 151 7.27 -7.17 16.18
CA ARG A 151 5.88 -6.72 16.10
C ARG A 151 5.48 -6.33 14.68
N LEU A 152 6.33 -5.58 13.99
CA LEU A 152 6.06 -5.19 12.61
C LEU A 152 6.00 -6.42 11.69
N ASN A 153 6.92 -7.37 11.82
CA ASN A 153 6.89 -8.61 11.06
C ASN A 153 5.64 -9.46 11.36
N ALA A 154 5.19 -9.51 12.62
CA ALA A 154 3.96 -10.21 12.98
C ALA A 154 2.71 -9.56 12.35
N ALA A 155 2.62 -8.23 12.30
CA ALA A 155 1.55 -7.54 11.59
C ALA A 155 1.65 -7.76 10.07
N GLN A 156 2.86 -7.72 9.51
CA GLN A 156 3.13 -8.00 8.10
C GLN A 156 2.83 -9.46 7.72
N PHE A 157 2.92 -10.41 8.66
CA PHE A 157 2.48 -11.79 8.43
C PHE A 157 0.98 -11.85 8.09
N ALA A 158 0.12 -11.09 8.80
CA ALA A 158 -1.30 -11.02 8.48
C ALA A 158 -1.55 -10.40 7.09
N ASN A 159 -0.76 -9.40 6.71
CA ASN A 159 -0.77 -8.84 5.36
C ASN A 159 -0.42 -9.92 4.32
N SER A 160 0.66 -10.68 4.53
CA SER A 160 1.07 -11.75 3.63
C SER A 160 0.11 -12.93 3.61
N PHE A 161 -0.56 -13.23 4.72
CA PHE A 161 -1.62 -14.23 4.72
C PHE A 161 -2.78 -13.79 3.81
N ALA A 162 -3.13 -12.51 3.83
CA ALA A 162 -4.13 -11.96 2.90
C ALA A 162 -3.66 -12.02 1.44
N THR A 163 -2.40 -11.68 1.16
CA THR A 163 -1.86 -11.78 -0.22
C THR A 163 -1.76 -13.22 -0.71
N TYR A 164 -1.61 -14.20 0.20
CA TYR A 164 -1.69 -15.62 -0.14
C TYR A 164 -3.11 -16.07 -0.48
N ILE A 165 -4.11 -15.69 0.34
CA ILE A 165 -5.47 -16.21 0.19
C ILE A 165 -6.28 -15.49 -0.90
N ALA A 166 -6.02 -14.19 -1.14
CA ALA A 166 -6.82 -13.39 -2.07
C ALA A 166 -6.76 -13.90 -3.52
N PRO A 167 -5.61 -14.29 -4.11
CA PRO A 167 -5.59 -14.87 -5.44
C PRO A 167 -6.41 -16.16 -5.55
N ILE A 168 -6.37 -17.02 -4.53
CA ILE A 168 -7.14 -18.27 -4.49
C ILE A 168 -8.65 -17.99 -4.54
N LEU A 169 -9.11 -16.96 -3.83
CA LEU A 169 -10.52 -16.60 -3.77
C LEU A 169 -10.99 -15.81 -4.98
N MET A 170 -10.12 -15.02 -5.61
CA MET A 170 -10.52 -13.97 -6.55
C MET A 170 -10.09 -14.24 -8.00
N SER A 171 -9.11 -15.13 -8.25
CA SER A 171 -8.65 -15.40 -9.63
C SER A 171 -9.76 -15.96 -10.52
N GLY A 172 -10.50 -16.96 -10.04
CA GLY A 172 -11.64 -17.52 -10.75
C GLY A 172 -12.73 -16.49 -11.05
N LEU A 173 -12.97 -15.56 -10.12
CA LEU A 173 -13.95 -14.47 -10.30
C LEU A 173 -13.45 -13.41 -11.27
N ILE A 174 -12.22 -12.93 -11.13
CA ILE A 174 -11.69 -11.82 -11.93
C ILE A 174 -11.22 -12.31 -13.30
N LEU A 175 -10.40 -13.34 -13.36
CA LEU A 175 -9.80 -13.84 -14.60
C LEU A 175 -10.69 -14.86 -15.31
N GLY A 176 -11.35 -15.75 -14.59
CA GLY A 176 -12.25 -16.74 -15.17
C GLY A 176 -13.52 -16.15 -15.80
N MET A 177 -13.90 -14.93 -15.41
CA MET A 177 -15.03 -14.18 -15.97
C MET A 177 -14.62 -12.97 -16.81
N ALA A 178 -13.33 -12.82 -17.16
CA ALA A 178 -12.84 -11.64 -17.89
C ALA A 178 -13.58 -11.42 -19.23
N GLY A 179 -14.00 -12.47 -19.91
CA GLY A 179 -14.81 -12.38 -21.13
C GLY A 179 -16.19 -11.73 -20.96
N MET A 180 -16.67 -11.53 -19.71
CA MET A 180 -17.91 -10.81 -19.41
C MET A 180 -17.70 -9.29 -19.34
N GLY A 181 -16.47 -8.80 -19.54
CA GLY A 181 -16.11 -7.41 -19.58
C GLY A 181 -15.86 -6.78 -18.21
N ALA A 182 -15.64 -5.47 -18.21
CA ALA A 182 -15.18 -4.70 -17.03
C ALA A 182 -16.12 -4.75 -15.82
N SER A 183 -17.40 -5.11 -15.99
CA SER A 183 -18.40 -5.18 -14.91
C SER A 183 -18.09 -6.23 -13.83
N VAL A 184 -17.26 -7.22 -14.14
CA VAL A 184 -16.86 -8.30 -13.21
C VAL A 184 -16.23 -7.74 -11.92
N VAL A 185 -15.45 -6.66 -12.02
CA VAL A 185 -14.76 -6.07 -10.87
C VAL A 185 -15.65 -5.15 -10.02
N GLN A 186 -16.86 -4.79 -10.49
CA GLN A 186 -17.74 -3.84 -9.78
C GLN A 186 -18.13 -4.32 -8.39
N MET A 187 -18.69 -5.53 -8.28
CA MET A 187 -19.20 -6.05 -7.01
C MET A 187 -18.09 -6.34 -6.00
N PRO A 188 -16.96 -6.99 -6.36
CA PRO A 188 -15.85 -7.18 -5.43
C PRO A 188 -15.34 -5.87 -4.83
N TYR A 189 -15.09 -4.85 -5.66
CA TYR A 189 -14.59 -3.58 -5.18
C TYR A 189 -15.64 -2.76 -4.40
N LEU A 190 -16.93 -2.85 -4.76
CA LEU A 190 -18.01 -2.24 -3.99
C LEU A 190 -18.09 -2.84 -2.58
N ILE A 191 -18.06 -4.17 -2.46
CA ILE A 191 -18.09 -4.87 -1.17
C ILE A 191 -16.87 -4.47 -0.33
N MET A 192 -15.66 -4.45 -0.93
CA MET A 192 -14.45 -4.01 -0.22
C MET A 192 -14.57 -2.57 0.25
N GLY A 193 -15.08 -1.67 -0.59
CA GLY A 193 -15.31 -0.28 -0.21
C GLY A 193 -16.24 -0.14 1.01
N LEU A 194 -17.33 -0.91 1.05
CA LEU A 194 -18.26 -0.93 2.19
C LEU A 194 -17.60 -1.47 3.47
N ILE A 195 -16.79 -2.54 3.35
CA ILE A 195 -16.01 -3.09 4.48
C ILE A 195 -15.04 -2.04 5.01
N LEU A 196 -14.35 -1.31 4.13
CA LEU A 196 -13.39 -0.27 4.51
C LEU A 196 -14.08 0.92 5.19
N ILE A 197 -15.28 1.32 4.77
CA ILE A 197 -16.07 2.33 5.48
C ILE A 197 -16.46 1.83 6.87
N GLY A 198 -16.92 0.57 6.99
CA GLY A 198 -17.19 -0.04 8.30
C GLY A 198 -15.94 -0.05 9.20
N ALA A 199 -14.79 -0.40 8.65
CA ALA A 199 -13.51 -0.32 9.37
C ALA A 199 -13.16 1.12 9.77
N ALA A 200 -13.36 2.12 8.90
CA ALA A 200 -13.12 3.53 9.23
C ALA A 200 -13.98 4.00 10.40
N VAL A 201 -15.27 3.62 10.41
CA VAL A 201 -16.17 3.91 11.53
C VAL A 201 -15.68 3.22 12.81
N LEU A 202 -15.32 1.95 12.74
CA LEU A 202 -14.78 1.20 13.87
C LEU A 202 -13.52 1.87 14.42
N PHE A 203 -12.53 2.20 13.57
CA PHE A 203 -11.28 2.87 13.98
C PHE A 203 -11.50 4.27 14.55
N LYS A 204 -12.58 4.96 14.17
CA LYS A 204 -12.96 6.24 14.77
C LYS A 204 -13.55 6.07 16.16
N LEU A 205 -14.28 4.98 16.42
CA LEU A 205 -14.99 4.72 17.67
C LEU A 205 -14.10 4.07 18.75
N ILE A 206 -13.12 3.26 18.36
CA ILE A 206 -12.20 2.63 19.31
C ILE A 206 -11.21 3.66 19.86
N THR A 207 -10.80 3.47 21.12
CA THR A 207 -9.76 4.30 21.73
C THR A 207 -8.40 3.63 21.52
N LEU A 208 -7.57 4.25 20.69
CA LEU A 208 -6.19 3.80 20.48
C LEU A 208 -5.22 4.62 21.34
N PRO A 209 -4.13 4.02 21.87
CA PRO A 209 -3.08 4.74 22.58
C PRO A 209 -2.52 5.89 21.74
N LYS A 210 -2.44 7.08 22.31
CA LYS A 210 -1.82 8.24 21.65
C LYS A 210 -0.30 8.11 21.72
N LEU A 211 0.35 8.00 20.58
CA LEU A 211 1.81 8.03 20.49
C LEU A 211 2.31 9.47 20.49
N ALA A 212 3.43 9.72 21.17
CA ALA A 212 4.12 11.01 21.07
C ALA A 212 4.62 11.18 19.63
N HIS A 213 4.22 12.28 19.01
CA HIS A 213 4.66 12.63 17.66
C HIS A 213 5.79 13.65 17.77
N VAL A 214 6.89 13.41 17.04
CA VAL A 214 7.98 14.38 16.93
C VAL A 214 7.64 15.28 15.74
N GLU A 215 7.26 16.52 16.03
CA GLU A 215 6.98 17.52 14.99
C GLU A 215 8.26 17.82 14.21
N ALA A 216 8.20 17.66 12.88
CA ALA A 216 9.27 18.11 12.01
C ALA A 216 9.28 19.64 11.93
N SER A 217 10.47 20.24 11.77
CA SER A 217 10.58 21.69 11.56
C SER A 217 9.79 22.12 10.31
N GLU A 218 8.90 23.10 10.46
CA GLU A 218 8.04 23.57 9.35
C GLU A 218 8.84 24.06 8.12
N ALA A 219 10.02 24.62 8.34
CA ALA A 219 10.88 25.13 7.26
C ALA A 219 11.46 23.99 6.40
N ASP A 220 11.93 22.90 7.02
CA ASP A 220 12.48 21.74 6.32
C ASP A 220 11.37 20.96 5.60
N ALA A 221 10.19 20.87 6.21
CA ALA A 221 9.02 20.20 5.62
C ALA A 221 8.49 20.93 4.38
N SER A 222 8.52 22.25 4.33
CA SER A 222 8.04 23.05 3.18
C SER A 222 8.93 22.91 1.95
N SER A 223 10.26 23.03 2.12
CA SER A 223 11.22 22.94 1.00
C SER A 223 11.25 21.52 0.39
N SER A 224 11.22 20.51 1.23
CA SER A 224 11.15 19.10 0.78
C SER A 224 9.87 18.82 -0.01
N MET A 225 8.71 19.37 0.37
CA MET A 225 7.47 19.12 -0.33
C MET A 225 7.40 19.77 -1.71
N THR A 226 7.95 20.97 -1.87
CA THR A 226 7.97 21.65 -3.17
C THR A 226 8.76 20.86 -4.21
N SER A 227 9.97 20.41 -3.85
CA SER A 227 10.78 19.56 -4.73
C SER A 227 10.09 18.23 -5.05
N HIS A 228 9.44 17.62 -4.06
CA HIS A 228 8.69 16.37 -4.25
C HIS A 228 7.53 16.53 -5.25
N ILE A 229 6.76 17.62 -5.14
CA ILE A 229 5.68 17.94 -6.08
C ILE A 229 6.23 18.13 -7.50
N ILE A 230 7.33 18.86 -7.66
CA ILE A 230 7.96 19.08 -8.97
C ILE A 230 8.38 17.75 -9.60
N PHE A 231 9.08 16.88 -8.87
CA PHE A 231 9.45 15.55 -9.37
C PHE A 231 8.23 14.70 -9.72
N SER A 232 7.20 14.71 -8.88
CA SER A 232 5.95 13.96 -9.11
C SER A 232 5.26 14.40 -10.41
N ILE A 233 5.12 15.71 -10.63
CA ILE A 233 4.53 16.26 -11.85
C ILE A 233 5.39 15.87 -13.07
N ALA A 234 6.71 15.98 -12.99
CA ALA A 234 7.62 15.64 -14.07
C ALA A 234 7.54 14.14 -14.45
N ILE A 235 7.45 13.25 -13.45
CA ILE A 235 7.30 11.80 -13.66
C ILE A 235 5.96 11.50 -14.35
N VAL A 236 4.86 12.06 -13.83
CA VAL A 236 3.52 11.86 -14.41
C VAL A 236 3.46 12.40 -15.85
N ALA A 237 4.00 13.58 -16.11
CA ALA A 237 4.06 14.14 -17.44
C ALA A 237 4.88 13.26 -18.39
N ALA A 238 6.08 12.82 -18.00
CA ALA A 238 6.90 11.95 -18.82
C ALA A 238 6.17 10.63 -19.17
N MET A 239 5.47 10.03 -18.20
CA MET A 239 4.66 8.83 -18.42
C MET A 239 3.48 9.09 -19.37
N ALA A 240 2.77 10.23 -19.22
CA ALA A 240 1.66 10.59 -20.07
C ALA A 240 2.06 10.77 -21.56
N PHE A 241 3.30 11.21 -21.80
CA PHE A 241 3.88 11.32 -23.15
C PHE A 241 4.59 10.05 -23.63
N GLY A 242 4.50 8.92 -22.89
CA GLY A 242 5.15 7.67 -23.26
C GLY A 242 6.67 7.65 -23.09
N LEU A 243 7.24 8.65 -22.41
CA LEU A 243 8.68 8.81 -22.21
C LEU A 243 9.16 8.02 -20.98
N THR A 244 8.96 6.70 -21.00
CA THR A 244 9.20 5.81 -19.84
C THR A 244 10.65 5.85 -19.34
N VAL A 245 11.64 5.90 -20.24
CA VAL A 245 13.06 6.02 -19.88
C VAL A 245 13.32 7.35 -19.15
N ILE A 246 12.74 8.45 -19.65
CA ILE A 246 12.89 9.77 -19.03
C ILE A 246 12.21 9.77 -17.65
N ALA A 247 11.02 9.19 -17.51
CA ALA A 247 10.36 9.04 -16.22
C ALA A 247 11.25 8.28 -15.22
N GLY A 248 11.87 7.16 -15.65
CA GLY A 248 12.81 6.41 -14.84
C GLY A 248 14.04 7.23 -14.41
N LEU A 249 14.62 8.01 -15.31
CA LEU A 249 15.73 8.92 -14.99
C LEU A 249 15.32 9.99 -13.97
N ILE A 250 14.13 10.57 -14.11
CA ILE A 250 13.60 11.55 -13.14
C ILE A 250 13.43 10.91 -11.76
N VAL A 251 12.93 9.66 -11.68
CA VAL A 251 12.83 8.91 -10.40
C VAL A 251 14.21 8.76 -9.77
N LEU A 252 15.24 8.36 -10.54
CA LEU A 252 16.60 8.22 -10.03
C LEU A 252 17.17 9.55 -9.52
N VAL A 253 16.93 10.65 -10.23
CA VAL A 253 17.35 11.99 -9.79
C VAL A 253 16.60 12.41 -8.53
N ALA A 254 15.30 12.15 -8.43
CA ALA A 254 14.51 12.44 -7.26
C ALA A 254 14.99 11.65 -6.02
N LEU A 255 15.31 10.37 -6.19
CA LEU A 255 15.88 9.53 -5.13
C LEU A 255 17.25 10.08 -4.69
N ALA A 256 18.13 10.36 -5.64
CA ALA A 256 19.46 10.91 -5.34
C ALA A 256 19.37 12.26 -4.58
N TYR A 257 18.46 13.14 -5.00
CA TYR A 257 18.22 14.43 -4.35
C TYR A 257 17.75 14.26 -2.91
N ASN A 258 16.74 13.42 -2.69
CA ASN A 258 16.19 13.18 -1.34
C ASN A 258 17.22 12.49 -0.44
N PHE A 259 17.96 11.50 -0.94
CA PHE A 259 18.99 10.80 -0.16
C PHE A 259 20.23 11.63 0.11
N TYR A 260 20.54 12.62 -0.72
CA TYR A 260 21.66 13.52 -0.47
C TYR A 260 21.48 14.33 0.83
N GLY A 261 20.27 14.81 1.10
CA GLY A 261 19.91 15.46 2.37
C GLY A 261 20.06 14.56 3.60
N LEU A 262 19.89 13.23 3.42
CA LEU A 262 19.92 12.23 4.48
C LEU A 262 21.27 11.49 4.60
N ARG A 263 22.30 11.91 3.84
CA ARG A 263 23.60 11.22 3.75
C ARG A 263 24.33 10.99 5.09
N GLN A 264 24.04 11.80 6.09
CA GLN A 264 24.56 11.62 7.45
C GLN A 264 23.98 10.37 8.15
N TYR A 265 22.81 9.90 7.75
CA TYR A 265 22.13 8.71 8.27
C TYR A 265 22.31 7.52 7.32
N ARG A 266 23.57 7.09 7.11
CA ARG A 266 23.93 6.06 6.11
C ARG A 266 23.11 4.78 6.21
N SER A 267 22.89 4.27 7.42
CA SER A 267 22.11 3.04 7.63
C SER A 267 20.66 3.18 7.17
N MET A 268 20.05 4.35 7.40
CA MET A 268 18.69 4.63 6.93
C MET A 268 18.64 4.72 5.40
N VAL A 269 19.57 5.41 4.78
CA VAL A 269 19.65 5.54 3.32
C VAL A 269 19.88 4.18 2.65
N LEU A 270 20.80 3.36 3.17
CA LEU A 270 21.06 2.01 2.65
C LEU A 270 19.85 1.09 2.87
N GLY A 271 19.16 1.17 4.01
CA GLY A 271 17.95 0.43 4.28
C GLY A 271 16.81 0.81 3.33
N ALA A 272 16.60 2.11 3.08
CA ALA A 272 15.60 2.57 2.14
C ALA A 272 15.92 2.13 0.69
N LEU A 273 17.18 2.17 0.28
CA LEU A 273 17.62 1.69 -1.03
C LEU A 273 17.44 0.17 -1.16
N ALA A 274 17.75 -0.60 -0.12
CA ALA A 274 17.52 -2.05 -0.09
C ALA A 274 16.04 -2.39 -0.22
N ILE A 275 15.16 -1.66 0.48
CA ILE A 275 13.70 -1.81 0.36
C ILE A 275 13.24 -1.45 -1.06
N PHE A 276 13.74 -0.36 -1.64
CA PHE A 276 13.41 0.05 -3.00
C PHE A 276 13.72 -1.05 -4.02
N LEU A 277 14.94 -1.62 -3.97
CA LEU A 277 15.36 -2.71 -4.87
C LEU A 277 14.58 -3.99 -4.63
N TYR A 278 14.37 -4.36 -3.37
CA TYR A 278 13.63 -5.56 -2.98
C TYR A 278 12.16 -5.48 -3.43
N VAL A 279 11.45 -4.42 -3.05
CA VAL A 279 10.03 -4.25 -3.40
C VAL A 279 9.84 -4.09 -4.90
N GLY A 280 10.76 -3.40 -5.58
CA GLY A 280 10.74 -3.30 -7.04
C GLY A 280 10.80 -4.66 -7.73
N GLY A 281 11.72 -5.54 -7.31
CA GLY A 281 11.82 -6.91 -7.81
C GLY A 281 10.59 -7.76 -7.43
N GLU A 282 10.17 -7.69 -6.18
CA GLU A 282 9.01 -8.42 -5.66
C GLU A 282 7.72 -8.12 -6.46
N VAL A 283 7.43 -6.83 -6.65
CA VAL A 283 6.24 -6.39 -7.39
C VAL A 283 6.36 -6.70 -8.87
N ALA A 284 7.51 -6.50 -9.49
CA ALA A 284 7.71 -6.80 -10.92
C ALA A 284 7.46 -8.28 -11.22
N ILE A 285 7.94 -9.20 -10.38
CA ILE A 285 7.68 -10.63 -10.53
C ILE A 285 6.18 -10.91 -10.36
N GLY A 286 5.54 -10.47 -9.26
CA GLY A 286 4.13 -10.69 -8.98
C GLY A 286 3.23 -10.20 -10.12
N SER A 287 3.52 -9.02 -10.67
CA SER A 287 2.72 -8.36 -11.70
C SER A 287 2.62 -9.13 -13.02
N PHE A 288 3.66 -9.88 -13.39
CA PHE A 288 3.71 -10.58 -14.68
C PHE A 288 3.63 -12.09 -14.56
N LEU A 289 3.55 -12.63 -13.36
CA LEU A 289 3.61 -14.08 -13.12
C LEU A 289 2.42 -14.82 -13.76
N VAL A 290 1.22 -14.22 -13.79
CA VAL A 290 0.03 -14.79 -14.45
C VAL A 290 0.28 -14.95 -15.95
N ASP A 291 0.68 -13.87 -16.61
CA ASP A 291 0.96 -13.90 -18.06
C ASP A 291 2.12 -14.86 -18.38
N TYR A 292 3.14 -14.92 -17.51
CA TYR A 292 4.27 -15.83 -17.66
C TYR A 292 3.84 -17.31 -17.63
N PHE A 293 3.00 -17.71 -16.68
CA PHE A 293 2.49 -19.08 -16.61
C PHE A 293 1.47 -19.41 -17.71
N ALA A 294 0.75 -18.41 -18.20
CA ALA A 294 -0.19 -18.57 -19.30
C ALA A 294 0.49 -18.69 -20.66
N GLU A 295 1.77 -18.27 -20.80
CA GLU A 295 2.52 -18.37 -22.06
C GLU A 295 2.69 -19.82 -22.47
N SER A 296 2.30 -20.14 -23.73
CA SER A 296 2.30 -21.51 -24.26
C SER A 296 3.69 -22.15 -24.32
N SER A 297 4.72 -21.34 -24.46
CA SER A 297 6.13 -21.76 -24.47
C SER A 297 6.67 -22.10 -23.06
N ILE A 298 5.96 -21.72 -22.00
CA ILE A 298 6.36 -21.93 -20.59
C ILE A 298 5.52 -23.04 -19.97
N ALA A 299 4.25 -22.74 -19.64
CA ALA A 299 3.36 -23.70 -18.99
C ALA A 299 1.99 -23.82 -19.67
N GLY A 300 1.59 -22.84 -20.49
CA GLY A 300 0.31 -22.86 -21.21
C GLY A 300 -0.91 -22.96 -20.30
N MET A 301 -0.83 -22.44 -19.07
CA MET A 301 -1.91 -22.54 -18.08
C MET A 301 -3.08 -21.64 -18.47
N ASP A 302 -4.29 -22.06 -18.12
CA ASP A 302 -5.43 -21.16 -18.06
C ASP A 302 -5.14 -19.97 -17.12
N LYS A 303 -5.56 -18.76 -17.49
CA LYS A 303 -5.24 -17.55 -16.70
C LYS A 303 -5.82 -17.57 -15.29
N ALA A 304 -6.99 -18.20 -15.09
CA ALA A 304 -7.56 -18.32 -13.75
C ALA A 304 -6.68 -19.23 -12.87
N VAL A 305 -6.20 -20.35 -13.43
CA VAL A 305 -5.28 -21.27 -12.75
C VAL A 305 -3.93 -20.59 -12.51
N ALA A 306 -3.38 -19.89 -13.50
CA ALA A 306 -2.16 -19.11 -13.37
C ALA A 306 -2.28 -18.03 -12.29
N GLY A 307 -3.46 -17.41 -12.16
CA GLY A 307 -3.79 -16.45 -11.09
C GLY A 307 -3.76 -17.08 -9.69
N GLU A 308 -4.22 -18.32 -9.54
CA GLU A 308 -4.10 -19.05 -8.27
C GLU A 308 -2.64 -19.35 -7.91
N MET A 309 -1.76 -19.54 -8.90
CA MET A 309 -0.34 -19.81 -8.66
C MET A 309 0.39 -18.62 -8.00
N ILE A 310 -0.11 -17.38 -8.15
CA ILE A 310 0.40 -16.21 -7.43
C ILE A 310 0.37 -16.43 -5.90
N ALA A 311 -0.60 -17.19 -5.40
CA ALA A 311 -0.69 -17.52 -3.98
C ALA A 311 0.60 -18.19 -3.47
N TYR A 312 1.23 -19.08 -4.23
CA TYR A 312 2.47 -19.74 -3.81
C TYR A 312 3.64 -18.77 -3.73
N TYR A 313 3.69 -17.79 -4.64
CA TYR A 313 4.70 -16.72 -4.58
C TYR A 313 4.57 -15.88 -3.30
N TRP A 314 3.37 -15.40 -3.02
CA TRP A 314 3.08 -14.62 -1.81
C TRP A 314 3.11 -15.47 -0.53
N GLY A 315 2.82 -16.78 -0.64
CA GLY A 315 2.98 -17.76 0.43
C GLY A 315 4.42 -17.87 0.91
N GLY A 316 5.40 -17.79 -0.01
CA GLY A 316 6.82 -17.72 0.34
C GLY A 316 7.15 -16.49 1.19
N ALA A 317 6.62 -15.32 0.83
CA ALA A 317 6.77 -14.09 1.61
C ALA A 317 6.12 -14.22 3.00
N MET A 318 4.95 -14.87 3.09
CA MET A 318 4.25 -15.13 4.35
C MET A 318 5.13 -15.98 5.31
N VAL A 319 5.71 -17.08 4.81
CA VAL A 319 6.60 -17.94 5.60
C VAL A 319 7.84 -17.16 6.06
N GLY A 320 8.45 -16.38 5.16
CA GLY A 320 9.60 -15.55 5.50
C GLY A 320 9.30 -14.53 6.62
N ARG A 321 8.14 -13.89 6.57
CA ARG A 321 7.70 -12.93 7.62
C ARG A 321 7.38 -13.61 8.94
N ALA A 322 6.81 -14.83 8.92
CA ALA A 322 6.61 -15.61 10.13
C ALA A 322 7.94 -15.94 10.81
N ILE A 323 8.92 -16.44 10.03
CA ILE A 323 10.27 -16.72 10.53
C ILE A 323 10.93 -15.44 11.07
N GLY A 324 10.84 -14.33 10.35
CA GLY A 324 11.38 -13.03 10.76
C GLY A 324 10.80 -12.53 12.08
N ALA A 325 9.50 -12.74 12.33
CA ALA A 325 8.86 -12.35 13.58
C ALA A 325 9.42 -13.12 14.80
N PHE A 326 9.90 -14.35 14.60
CA PHE A 326 10.53 -15.14 15.67
C PHE A 326 12.01 -14.84 15.86
N LEU A 327 12.73 -14.48 14.78
CA LEU A 327 14.19 -14.30 14.83
C LEU A 327 14.60 -12.88 15.25
N MET A 328 13.72 -11.90 15.08
CA MET A 328 13.96 -10.48 15.41
C MET A 328 13.27 -10.08 16.72
#